data_91e0e1dde1763fa2b2205e92205e2319
#
_entry.id   91e0e1dde1763fa2b2205e92205e2319
#
_cell.length_a   1.000
_cell.length_b   1.000
_cell.length_c   1.000
_cell.angle_alpha   90.00
_cell.angle_beta   90.00
_cell.angle_gamma   90.00
#
_symmetry.space_group_name_H-M   'P 1'
#
loop_
_entity.id
_entity.type
_entity.pdbx_description
1 polymer ?
#
loop_
_entity_poly.entity_id
_entity_poly.type
_entity_poly.pdbx_seq_one_letter_code
_entity_poly.pdbx_strand_id
1 'polypeptide(L)'
;MDINELFKKDKRESAVDIVVNNIKQLLIERKLKPGDRLPSELEISEGMGVSRGSVREAMKILTAFGLVDIRVGNGTYICDTPGTKLMDSLLFSFFIA
;
A
#
# COMPACT_ATOMS: atom_id res chain seq x y z
N MET A 1 21.46 6.98 25.84
CA MET A 1 21.02 6.00 24.85
C MET A 1 21.29 6.54 23.45
N ASP A 2 21.91 5.71 22.65
CA ASP A 2 22.24 6.07 21.29
C ASP A 2 20.99 6.14 20.44
N ILE A 3 20.83 7.21 19.68
CA ILE A 3 19.68 7.37 18.78
C ILE A 3 19.60 6.23 17.79
N ASN A 4 20.76 5.74 17.34
CA ASN A 4 20.82 4.63 16.41
C ASN A 4 20.24 3.33 16.99
N GLU A 5 20.40 3.13 18.29
CA GLU A 5 19.83 1.99 18.97
C GLU A 5 18.32 2.08 19.05
N LEU A 6 17.80 3.28 19.26
CA LEU A 6 16.37 3.50 19.29
C LEU A 6 15.71 3.13 17.97
N PHE A 7 16.31 3.58 16.88
CA PHE A 7 15.73 3.33 15.56
C PHE A 7 15.98 1.93 15.03
N LYS A 8 17.03 1.29 15.49
CA LYS A 8 17.32 -0.09 15.09
C LYS A 8 16.34 -1.10 15.67
N LYS A 9 15.63 -0.73 16.70
CA LYS A 9 14.68 -1.66 17.33
C LYS A 9 13.49 -1.96 16.46
N ASP A 10 13.21 -1.09 15.49
CA ASP A 10 12.04 -1.22 14.64
C ASP A 10 12.40 -1.63 13.23
N LYS A 11 13.03 -2.78 13.11
CA LYS A 11 13.26 -3.38 11.80
C LYS A 11 12.08 -4.21 11.33
N ARG A 12 11.10 -4.43 12.20
CA ARG A 12 9.91 -5.18 11.81
C ARG A 12 9.02 -4.32 10.94
N GLU A 13 8.54 -4.91 9.87
CA GLU A 13 7.50 -4.27 9.10
C GLU A 13 6.27 -4.08 9.97
N SER A 14 5.70 -2.89 9.95
CA SER A 14 4.41 -2.67 10.58
C SER A 14 3.33 -3.36 9.76
N ALA A 15 2.15 -3.56 10.36
CA ALA A 15 1.02 -4.12 9.62
C ALA A 15 0.67 -3.27 8.39
N VAL A 16 0.80 -1.95 8.52
CA VAL A 16 0.56 -1.03 7.40
C VAL A 16 1.56 -1.29 6.29
N ASP A 17 2.84 -1.43 6.64
CA ASP A 17 3.89 -1.70 5.66
C ASP A 17 3.66 -3.02 4.93
N ILE A 18 3.20 -4.03 5.65
CA ILE A 18 2.90 -5.33 5.05
C ILE A 18 1.87 -5.16 3.94
N VAL A 19 0.79 -4.42 4.20
CA VAL A 19 -0.26 -4.21 3.20
C VAL A 19 0.27 -3.41 2.02
N VAL A 20 0.96 -2.30 2.28
CA VAL A 20 1.49 -1.44 1.23
C VAL A 20 2.46 -2.22 0.35
N ASN A 21 3.38 -2.96 0.96
CA ASN A 21 4.37 -3.72 0.21
C ASN A 21 3.76 -4.85 -0.60
N ASN A 22 2.73 -5.50 -0.08
CA ASN A 22 2.03 -6.55 -0.83
C ASN A 22 1.34 -5.98 -2.07
N ILE A 23 0.64 -4.87 -1.93
CA ILE A 23 -0.04 -4.23 -3.06
C ILE A 23 0.99 -3.77 -4.09
N LYS A 24 2.06 -3.13 -3.62
CA LYS A 24 3.15 -2.69 -4.48
C LYS A 24 3.72 -3.86 -5.28
N GLN A 25 3.96 -4.98 -4.61
CA GLN A 25 4.54 -6.15 -5.26
C GLN A 25 3.60 -6.74 -6.31
N LEU A 26 2.31 -6.78 -6.01
CA LEU A 26 1.31 -7.26 -6.97
C LEU A 26 1.26 -6.37 -8.22
N LEU A 27 1.45 -5.07 -8.05
CA LEU A 27 1.54 -4.14 -9.17
C LEU A 27 2.80 -4.38 -10.00
N ILE A 28 3.93 -4.58 -9.34
CA ILE A 28 5.20 -4.85 -10.01
C ILE A 28 5.11 -6.14 -10.81
N GLU A 29 4.50 -7.17 -10.23
CA GLU A 29 4.34 -8.46 -10.89
C GLU A 29 3.20 -8.49 -11.89
N ARG A 30 2.50 -7.39 -12.04
CA ARG A 30 1.37 -7.24 -12.96
C ARG A 30 0.21 -8.19 -12.65
N LYS A 31 0.10 -8.62 -11.42
CA LYS A 31 -1.06 -9.35 -10.94
C LYS A 31 -2.21 -8.43 -10.63
N LEU A 32 -1.90 -7.15 -10.35
CA LEU A 32 -2.87 -6.07 -10.29
C LEU A 32 -2.53 -5.09 -11.40
N LYS A 33 -3.56 -4.62 -12.09
CA LYS A 33 -3.41 -3.74 -13.25
C LYS A 33 -4.25 -2.50 -13.06
N PRO A 34 -3.95 -1.42 -13.80
CA PRO A 34 -4.80 -0.24 -13.78
C PRO A 34 -6.26 -0.59 -14.03
N GLY A 35 -7.15 -0.02 -13.23
CA GLY A 35 -8.58 -0.29 -13.33
C GLY A 35 -9.06 -1.48 -12.52
N ASP A 36 -8.17 -2.33 -12.04
CA ASP A 36 -8.58 -3.49 -11.25
C ASP A 36 -9.16 -3.07 -9.91
N ARG A 37 -10.19 -3.77 -9.49
CA ARG A 37 -10.77 -3.58 -8.18
C ARG A 37 -10.00 -4.41 -7.16
N LEU A 38 -9.66 -3.80 -6.04
CA LEU A 38 -9.03 -4.51 -4.94
C LEU A 38 -10.07 -5.31 -4.14
N PRO A 39 -9.64 -6.38 -3.47
CA PRO A 39 -10.52 -7.05 -2.51
C PRO A 39 -10.98 -6.07 -1.43
N SER A 40 -12.01 -6.45 -0.71
CA SER A 40 -12.52 -5.60 0.37
C SER A 40 -11.50 -5.49 1.50
N GLU A 41 -11.68 -4.46 2.32
CA GLU A 41 -10.86 -4.25 3.51
C GLU A 41 -10.81 -5.50 4.39
N LEU A 42 -11.98 -6.13 4.57
CA LEU A 42 -12.07 -7.36 5.36
C LEU A 42 -11.28 -8.50 4.71
N GLU A 43 -11.45 -8.69 3.42
CA GLU A 43 -10.75 -9.75 2.69
C GLU A 43 -9.24 -9.56 2.76
N ILE A 44 -8.78 -8.33 2.60
CA ILE A 44 -7.35 -8.02 2.68
C ILE A 44 -6.83 -8.29 4.10
N SER A 45 -7.57 -7.84 5.11
CA SER A 45 -7.15 -8.02 6.50
C SER A 45 -7.04 -9.50 6.85
N GLU A 46 -7.99 -10.31 6.42
CA GLU A 46 -7.97 -11.74 6.67
C GLU A 46 -6.85 -12.42 5.88
N GLY A 47 -6.69 -12.06 4.62
CA GLY A 47 -5.70 -12.65 3.75
C GLY A 47 -4.26 -12.34 4.17
N MET A 48 -4.03 -11.16 4.71
CA MET A 48 -2.69 -10.74 5.11
C MET A 48 -2.43 -10.88 6.62
N GLY A 49 -3.45 -11.24 7.38
CA GLY A 49 -3.30 -11.40 8.82
C GLY A 49 -3.05 -10.09 9.56
N VAL A 50 -3.70 -9.03 9.12
CA VAL A 50 -3.55 -7.70 9.72
C VAL A 50 -4.91 -7.13 10.10
N SER A 51 -4.94 -6.08 10.91
CA SER A 51 -6.19 -5.45 11.31
C SER A 51 -6.80 -4.67 10.15
N ARG A 52 -8.11 -4.49 10.18
CA ARG A 52 -8.81 -3.69 9.18
C ARG A 52 -8.36 -2.23 9.22
N GLY A 53 -8.04 -1.73 10.42
CA GLY A 53 -7.50 -0.38 10.57
C GLY A 53 -6.18 -0.22 9.85
N SER A 54 -5.32 -1.24 9.91
CA SER A 54 -4.04 -1.22 9.19
C SER A 54 -4.26 -1.19 7.68
N VAL A 55 -5.23 -1.97 7.19
CA VAL A 55 -5.58 -1.95 5.77
C VAL A 55 -6.05 -0.56 5.36
N ARG A 56 -6.91 0.04 6.17
CA ARG A 56 -7.43 1.38 5.88
C ARG A 56 -6.32 2.42 5.81
N GLU A 57 -5.39 2.37 6.75
CA GLU A 57 -4.25 3.30 6.73
C GLU A 57 -3.37 3.07 5.52
N ALA A 58 -3.15 1.80 5.15
CA ALA A 58 -2.38 1.48 3.96
C ALA A 58 -3.05 2.04 2.70
N MET A 59 -4.37 1.94 2.60
CA MET A 59 -5.11 2.47 1.46
C MET A 59 -4.98 3.99 1.38
N LYS A 60 -4.94 4.68 2.51
CA LYS A 60 -4.72 6.12 2.53
C LYS A 60 -3.34 6.48 1.97
N ILE A 61 -2.33 5.71 2.34
CA ILE A 61 -0.96 5.91 1.83
C ILE A 61 -0.93 5.70 0.31
N LEU A 62 -1.50 4.58 -0.15
CA LEU A 62 -1.54 4.27 -1.57
C LEU A 62 -2.32 5.31 -2.37
N THR A 63 -3.38 5.85 -1.77
CA THR A 63 -4.16 6.93 -2.38
C THR A 63 -3.32 8.20 -2.49
N ALA A 64 -2.56 8.52 -1.46
CA ALA A 64 -1.70 9.70 -1.46
C ALA A 64 -0.66 9.63 -2.55
N PHE A 65 -0.17 8.43 -2.87
CA PHE A 65 0.77 8.23 -3.97
C PHE A 65 0.10 8.09 -5.33
N GLY A 66 -1.23 8.14 -5.37
CA GLY A 66 -1.96 8.05 -6.62
C GLY A 66 -2.00 6.66 -7.22
N LEU A 67 -1.78 5.63 -6.41
CA LEU A 67 -1.78 4.25 -6.89
C LEU A 67 -3.16 3.62 -6.82
N VAL A 68 -3.97 4.03 -5.86
CA VAL A 68 -5.34 3.53 -5.72
C VAL A 68 -6.31 4.69 -5.64
N ASP A 69 -7.56 4.39 -5.96
CA ASP A 69 -8.66 5.34 -5.95
C ASP A 69 -9.80 4.71 -5.13
N ILE A 70 -10.15 5.38 -4.04
CA ILE A 70 -11.23 4.91 -3.17
C ILE A 70 -12.53 5.52 -3.67
N ARG A 71 -13.44 4.68 -4.14
CA ARG A 71 -14.76 5.11 -4.64
C ARG A 71 -15.81 4.74 -3.62
N VAL A 72 -16.30 5.73 -2.92
CA VAL A 72 -17.28 5.53 -1.86
C VAL A 72 -18.49 4.76 -2.40
N GLY A 73 -18.85 3.69 -1.72
CA GLY A 73 -19.98 2.85 -2.14
C GLY A 73 -19.64 1.81 -3.20
N ASN A 74 -18.47 1.90 -3.84
CA ASN A 74 -18.10 0.98 -4.92
C ASN A 74 -16.88 0.13 -4.57
N GLY A 75 -15.93 0.66 -3.84
CA GLY A 75 -14.73 -0.06 -3.48
C GLY A 75 -13.46 0.73 -3.78
N THR A 76 -12.36 0.03 -3.76
CA THR A 76 -11.05 0.61 -4.03
C THR A 76 -10.50 0.01 -5.30
N TYR A 77 -9.98 0.85 -6.17
CA TYR A 77 -9.51 0.44 -7.50
C TYR A 77 -8.09 0.92 -7.71
N ILE A 78 -7.35 0.18 -8.54
CA ILE A 78 -6.05 0.65 -9.01
C ILE A 78 -6.31 1.80 -9.98
N CYS A 79 -5.57 2.90 -9.84
CA CYS A 79 -5.76 4.07 -10.69
C CYS A 79 -5.56 3.72 -12.16
N ASP A 80 -6.46 4.27 -13.01
CA ASP A 80 -6.43 4.01 -14.44
C ASP A 80 -5.30 4.73 -15.14
N THR A 81 -4.89 5.88 -14.61
CA THR A 81 -3.87 6.70 -15.24
C THR A 81 -2.71 6.92 -14.28
N PRO A 82 -1.87 5.89 -14.09
CA PRO A 82 -0.70 6.05 -13.26
C PRO A 82 0.42 6.83 -13.93
N GLY A 83 0.23 7.26 -15.18
CA GLY A 83 1.30 7.83 -15.99
C GLY A 83 2.12 8.91 -15.30
N THR A 84 1.47 10.00 -14.94
CA THR A 84 2.16 11.10 -14.26
C THR A 84 2.64 10.69 -12.88
N LYS A 85 1.98 9.73 -12.29
CA LYS A 85 2.31 9.24 -10.95
C LYS A 85 3.42 8.22 -10.97
N LEU A 86 3.76 7.68 -12.13
CA LEU A 86 4.87 6.74 -12.23
C LEU A 86 6.19 7.39 -11.89
N MET A 87 6.32 8.67 -12.15
CA MET A 87 7.51 9.40 -11.73
C MET A 87 7.62 9.39 -10.22
N ASP A 88 6.47 9.45 -9.56
CA ASP A 88 6.42 9.38 -8.11
C ASP A 88 6.67 7.97 -7.61
N SER A 89 6.60 6.97 -8.47
CA SER A 89 6.85 5.59 -8.08
C SER A 89 8.28 5.40 -7.62
N LEU A 90 9.21 6.20 -8.10
CA LEU A 90 10.58 6.17 -7.61
C LEU A 90 10.63 6.61 -6.16
N LEU A 91 9.92 7.69 -5.83
CA LEU A 91 9.81 8.16 -4.46
C LEU A 91 9.06 7.15 -3.61
N PHE A 92 8.01 6.57 -4.16
CA PHE A 92 7.24 5.54 -3.49
C PHE A 92 8.13 4.33 -3.17
N SER A 93 8.88 3.85 -4.14
CA SER A 93 9.79 2.73 -3.94
C SER A 93 10.86 3.06 -2.91
N PHE A 94 11.36 4.27 -2.96
CA PHE A 94 12.36 4.75 -2.01
C PHE A 94 11.78 4.83 -0.61
N PHE A 95 10.55 5.31 -0.51
CA PHE A 95 9.87 5.46 0.77
C PHE A 95 9.58 4.11 1.42
N ILE A 96 9.21 3.13 0.63
CA ILE A 96 8.81 1.80 1.10
C ILE A 96 10.01 0.88 1.27
N ALA A 97 11.02 1.09 0.49
CA ALA A 97 12.22 0.28 0.56
C ALA A 97 12.99 0.52 1.85
#